data_f9b31afddfcfb5c680609083ad954316
#
_entry.id   f9b31afddfcfb5c680609083ad954316
#
_cell.length_a   1.000
_cell.length_b   1.000
_cell.length_c   1.000
_cell.angle_alpha   90.00
_cell.angle_beta   90.00
_cell.angle_gamma   90.00
#
_symmetry.space_group_name_H-M   'P 1'
#
loop_
_entity.id
_entity.type
_entity.pdbx_description
1 polymer ?
#
loop_
_entity_poly.entity_id
_entity_poly.type
_entity_poly.pdbx_seq_one_letter_code
_entity_poly.pdbx_strand_id
1 'polypeptide(L)'
;MAQDWPIQRVGSRGENVRTVQYLLRHHGFRLGVDRKFGPRTQKAVRDFQQDRGLQVDGIVGNQTWPALIVLVGTGSRGDAVRAVQRQLNARTSSLAVDGVFGPQTALAVRGFQQANGLLIDGIVGPNTWYALVTAPLVGPTIRRNIAKVSPAERNKLRDAIVELDRRTYPDGVSFWDKQDQIHQATHVHGGPAFIPWHRELVNRYEALLKQVDPTVALHYWDWQTDPRSSPDGAGGAVNLFSTGAVGFMGSASGRAGPPLDGFDNGGSFPGSRDETGNPVDPPREIRRNLGPGAPALDSDATLLAAGNGLPEAQQWQEVREAIEDAHNTAHTYFGVGSSIFNPHRSFEDPFVFLLHSNVDRLWAKWQREPGQEWRLDPTRVYGDEGTDPRILENMEPWAGGTGTRPWAPPDNQQQVKNCKHPSIVEPPRYED
;
A
#
# COMPACT_ATOMS: atom_id res chain seq x y z
N MET A 1 -28.41 -6.08 14.40
CA MET A 1 -27.94 -7.39 14.89
C MET A 1 -26.91 -7.16 15.97
N ALA A 2 -26.90 -7.95 17.06
CA ALA A 2 -25.85 -7.84 18.08
C ALA A 2 -24.49 -8.24 17.46
N GLN A 3 -23.44 -7.49 17.79
CA GLN A 3 -22.07 -7.79 17.33
C GLN A 3 -21.57 -9.07 18.01
N ASP A 4 -21.03 -10.01 17.25
CA ASP A 4 -20.47 -11.25 17.78
C ASP A 4 -18.96 -11.09 18.02
N TRP A 5 -18.59 -10.72 19.25
CA TRP A 5 -17.21 -10.43 19.65
C TRP A 5 -16.37 -11.71 19.80
N PRO A 6 -15.08 -11.68 19.43
CA PRO A 6 -14.22 -12.85 19.50
C PRO A 6 -13.96 -13.29 20.94
N ILE A 7 -14.25 -14.55 21.24
CA ILE A 7 -14.08 -15.12 22.59
C ILE A 7 -12.60 -15.23 22.94
N GLN A 8 -12.23 -14.66 24.09
CA GLN A 8 -10.90 -14.84 24.69
C GLN A 8 -11.03 -15.51 26.08
N ARG A 9 -10.31 -16.60 26.27
CA ARG A 9 -10.35 -17.42 27.50
C ARG A 9 -9.02 -18.11 27.73
N VAL A 10 -8.87 -18.83 28.85
CA VAL A 10 -7.67 -19.61 29.13
C VAL A 10 -7.30 -20.50 27.94
N GLY A 11 -6.04 -20.40 27.51
CA GLY A 11 -5.50 -21.05 26.32
C GLY A 11 -5.52 -20.19 25.06
N SER A 12 -6.32 -19.12 24.96
CA SER A 12 -6.27 -18.16 23.86
C SER A 12 -4.90 -17.48 23.77
N ARG A 13 -4.48 -17.15 22.55
CA ARG A 13 -3.19 -16.49 22.25
C ARG A 13 -3.36 -15.48 21.11
N GLY A 14 -2.45 -14.52 21.01
CA GLY A 14 -2.39 -13.59 19.90
C GLY A 14 -2.74 -12.15 20.24
N GLU A 15 -2.99 -11.32 19.20
CA GLU A 15 -3.17 -9.88 19.38
C GLU A 15 -4.43 -9.53 20.17
N ASN A 16 -5.52 -10.28 20.01
CA ASN A 16 -6.74 -10.04 20.80
C ASN A 16 -6.51 -10.26 22.29
N VAL A 17 -5.72 -11.27 22.67
CA VAL A 17 -5.31 -11.47 24.08
C VAL A 17 -4.46 -10.29 24.57
N ARG A 18 -3.52 -9.81 23.74
CA ARG A 18 -2.70 -8.63 24.05
C ARG A 18 -3.58 -7.40 24.26
N THR A 19 -4.58 -7.21 23.40
CA THR A 19 -5.55 -6.12 23.52
C THR A 19 -6.30 -6.18 24.85
N VAL A 20 -6.82 -7.36 25.21
CA VAL A 20 -7.47 -7.57 26.51
C VAL A 20 -6.51 -7.21 27.66
N GLN A 21 -5.27 -7.66 27.60
CA GLN A 21 -4.26 -7.37 28.64
C GLN A 21 -3.96 -5.87 28.78
N TYR A 22 -3.82 -5.15 27.66
CA TYR A 22 -3.63 -3.70 27.67
C TYR A 22 -4.86 -2.95 28.22
N LEU A 23 -6.06 -3.35 27.80
CA LEU A 23 -7.29 -2.72 28.26
C LEU A 23 -7.54 -2.97 29.75
N LEU A 24 -7.28 -4.18 30.25
CA LEU A 24 -7.31 -4.47 31.69
C LEU A 24 -6.32 -3.58 32.46
N ARG A 25 -5.11 -3.39 31.95
CA ARG A 25 -4.14 -2.46 32.55
C ARG A 25 -4.62 -1.01 32.53
N HIS A 26 -5.29 -0.60 31.42
CA HIS A 26 -5.91 0.72 31.35
C HIS A 26 -6.97 0.90 32.44
N HIS A 27 -7.73 -0.13 32.77
CA HIS A 27 -8.70 -0.15 33.86
C HIS A 27 -8.07 -0.36 35.26
N GLY A 28 -6.74 -0.37 35.38
CA GLY A 28 -6.03 -0.41 36.65
C GLY A 28 -5.63 -1.81 37.12
N PHE A 29 -5.96 -2.87 36.41
CA PHE A 29 -5.57 -4.23 36.77
C PHE A 29 -4.10 -4.50 36.45
N ARG A 30 -3.33 -4.95 37.45
CA ARG A 30 -1.89 -5.22 37.27
C ARG A 30 -1.64 -6.62 36.69
N LEU A 31 -1.19 -6.68 35.42
CA LEU A 31 -0.79 -7.93 34.76
C LEU A 31 0.27 -7.68 33.68
N GLY A 32 0.97 -8.73 33.29
CA GLY A 32 1.89 -8.72 32.15
C GLY A 32 1.13 -8.73 30.83
N VAL A 33 1.76 -8.17 29.78
CA VAL A 33 1.25 -8.18 28.41
C VAL A 33 2.12 -9.13 27.58
N ASP A 34 1.71 -10.39 27.49
CA ASP A 34 2.50 -11.49 26.92
C ASP A 34 1.81 -12.25 25.77
N ARG A 35 0.60 -11.81 25.34
CA ARG A 35 -0.23 -12.45 24.30
C ARG A 35 -0.76 -13.85 24.70
N LYS A 36 -0.65 -14.27 25.96
CA LYS A 36 -1.13 -15.57 26.46
C LYS A 36 -2.23 -15.35 27.49
N PHE A 37 -3.41 -15.89 27.24
CA PHE A 37 -4.49 -15.86 28.19
C PHE A 37 -4.28 -16.98 29.23
N GLY A 38 -3.46 -16.69 30.21
CA GLY A 38 -3.17 -17.59 31.32
C GLY A 38 -4.01 -17.29 32.57
N PRO A 39 -3.73 -18.00 33.69
CA PRO A 39 -4.46 -17.83 34.98
C PRO A 39 -4.45 -16.39 35.50
N ARG A 40 -3.34 -15.64 35.31
CA ARG A 40 -3.25 -14.23 35.73
C ARG A 40 -4.19 -13.34 34.93
N THR A 41 -4.28 -13.54 33.61
CA THR A 41 -5.22 -12.82 32.74
C THR A 41 -6.65 -13.18 33.10
N GLN A 42 -6.94 -14.46 33.33
CA GLN A 42 -8.29 -14.90 33.77
C GLN A 42 -8.70 -14.27 35.09
N LYS A 43 -7.79 -14.23 36.07
CA LYS A 43 -8.08 -13.56 37.35
C LYS A 43 -8.43 -12.08 37.13
N ALA A 44 -7.62 -11.37 36.37
CA ALA A 44 -7.86 -9.95 36.08
C ALA A 44 -9.20 -9.73 35.34
N VAL A 45 -9.59 -10.63 34.43
CA VAL A 45 -10.90 -10.58 33.77
C VAL A 45 -12.03 -10.80 34.78
N ARG A 46 -11.93 -11.76 35.68
CA ARG A 46 -12.94 -11.99 36.71
C ARG A 46 -13.07 -10.81 37.65
N ASP A 47 -11.94 -10.24 38.11
CA ASP A 47 -11.93 -9.05 38.95
C ASP A 47 -12.60 -7.87 38.23
N PHE A 48 -12.29 -7.65 36.94
CA PHE A 48 -12.94 -6.63 36.09
C PHE A 48 -14.46 -6.89 35.93
N GLN A 49 -14.85 -8.13 35.66
CA GLN A 49 -16.26 -8.50 35.51
C GLN A 49 -17.04 -8.23 36.82
N GLN A 50 -16.44 -8.55 37.95
CA GLN A 50 -17.02 -8.27 39.27
C GLN A 50 -17.18 -6.75 39.49
N ASP A 51 -16.16 -5.94 39.20
CA ASP A 51 -16.18 -4.47 39.31
C ASP A 51 -17.25 -3.83 38.41
N ARG A 52 -17.58 -4.47 37.31
CA ARG A 52 -18.55 -3.99 36.31
C ARG A 52 -19.94 -4.61 36.47
N GLY A 53 -20.14 -5.46 37.45
CA GLY A 53 -21.42 -6.15 37.65
C GLY A 53 -21.80 -7.12 36.50
N LEU A 54 -20.80 -7.67 35.82
CA LEU A 54 -20.98 -8.64 34.75
C LEU A 54 -20.99 -10.08 35.28
N GLN A 55 -21.37 -11.03 34.46
CA GLN A 55 -21.21 -12.45 34.78
C GLN A 55 -19.72 -12.76 34.99
N VAL A 56 -19.35 -13.27 36.16
CA VAL A 56 -17.95 -13.51 36.58
C VAL A 56 -17.50 -14.92 36.13
N ASP A 57 -17.35 -15.12 34.82
CA ASP A 57 -16.94 -16.38 34.20
C ASP A 57 -15.43 -16.43 33.83
N GLY A 58 -14.77 -15.28 33.80
CA GLY A 58 -13.38 -15.15 33.38
C GLY A 58 -13.18 -15.30 31.87
N ILE A 59 -14.23 -15.06 31.07
CA ILE A 59 -14.23 -15.12 29.60
C ILE A 59 -14.54 -13.71 29.06
N VAL A 60 -13.74 -13.27 28.09
CA VAL A 60 -14.01 -12.02 27.38
C VAL A 60 -14.79 -12.34 26.09
N GLY A 61 -16.09 -12.13 26.14
CA GLY A 61 -17.06 -12.35 25.05
C GLY A 61 -17.97 -11.14 24.88
N ASN A 62 -19.18 -11.38 24.34
CA ASN A 62 -20.14 -10.35 23.95
C ASN A 62 -20.57 -9.37 25.07
N GLN A 63 -20.49 -9.77 26.32
CA GLN A 63 -20.77 -8.89 27.46
C GLN A 63 -19.53 -8.16 27.96
N THR A 64 -18.37 -8.83 27.94
CA THR A 64 -17.14 -8.28 28.53
C THR A 64 -16.43 -7.31 27.58
N TRP A 65 -16.36 -7.57 26.26
CA TRP A 65 -15.72 -6.68 25.29
C TRP A 65 -16.30 -5.26 25.31
N PRO A 66 -17.66 -5.06 25.22
CA PRO A 66 -18.22 -3.71 25.25
C PRO A 66 -17.93 -2.94 26.53
N ALA A 67 -17.80 -3.63 27.66
CA ALA A 67 -17.44 -3.01 28.93
C ALA A 67 -15.93 -2.70 29.04
N LEU A 68 -15.10 -3.46 28.34
CA LEU A 68 -13.64 -3.37 28.40
C LEU A 68 -13.08 -2.28 27.49
N ILE A 69 -13.67 -2.07 26.31
CA ILE A 69 -13.21 -1.07 25.34
C ILE A 69 -13.45 0.36 25.84
N VAL A 70 -12.60 1.26 25.39
CA VAL A 70 -12.66 2.68 25.74
C VAL A 70 -12.54 3.55 24.50
N LEU A 71 -13.08 4.75 24.55
CA LEU A 71 -12.92 5.72 23.48
C LEU A 71 -11.48 6.25 23.49
N VAL A 72 -10.79 6.14 22.36
CA VAL A 72 -9.44 6.70 22.18
C VAL A 72 -9.37 7.49 20.87
N GLY A 73 -8.68 8.62 20.92
CA GLY A 73 -8.51 9.53 19.78
C GLY A 73 -7.31 10.45 20.01
N THR A 74 -7.13 11.42 19.13
CA THR A 74 -6.00 12.36 19.19
C THR A 74 -5.83 12.95 20.58
N GLY A 75 -4.61 12.88 21.12
CA GLY A 75 -4.27 13.32 22.48
C GLY A 75 -4.39 12.25 23.56
N SER A 76 -5.09 11.13 23.31
CA SER A 76 -5.13 10.00 24.26
C SER A 76 -3.74 9.40 24.48
N ARG A 77 -3.50 8.86 25.69
CA ARG A 77 -2.22 8.25 26.07
C ARG A 77 -2.42 6.98 26.89
N GLY A 78 -1.41 6.11 26.90
CA GLY A 78 -1.34 4.94 27.77
C GLY A 78 -1.67 3.61 27.08
N ASP A 79 -2.08 2.62 27.88
CA ASP A 79 -2.19 1.23 27.43
C ASP A 79 -3.32 0.99 26.41
N ALA A 80 -4.44 1.72 26.49
CA ALA A 80 -5.50 1.65 25.50
C ALA A 80 -5.00 2.09 24.10
N VAL A 81 -4.14 3.12 24.03
CA VAL A 81 -3.50 3.55 22.79
C VAL A 81 -2.53 2.50 22.28
N ARG A 82 -1.72 1.89 23.18
CA ARG A 82 -0.84 0.75 22.79
C ARG A 82 -1.63 -0.41 22.20
N ALA A 83 -2.81 -0.70 22.75
CA ALA A 83 -3.69 -1.73 22.19
C ALA A 83 -4.11 -1.40 20.75
N VAL A 84 -4.53 -0.15 20.48
CA VAL A 84 -4.87 0.33 19.13
C VAL A 84 -3.68 0.22 18.20
N GLN A 85 -2.51 0.76 18.58
CA GLN A 85 -1.29 0.74 17.77
C GLN A 85 -0.87 -0.70 17.43
N ARG A 86 -0.97 -1.64 18.38
CA ARG A 86 -0.69 -3.07 18.14
C ARG A 86 -1.68 -3.71 17.18
N GLN A 87 -2.98 -3.43 17.33
CA GLN A 87 -4.00 -3.98 16.43
C GLN A 87 -3.85 -3.44 15.00
N LEU A 88 -3.52 -2.16 14.85
CA LEU A 88 -3.23 -1.56 13.54
C LEU A 88 -1.96 -2.17 12.92
N ASN A 89 -0.88 -2.31 13.70
CA ASN A 89 0.37 -2.92 13.22
C ASN A 89 0.22 -4.39 12.84
N ALA A 90 -0.71 -5.10 13.44
CA ALA A 90 -1.01 -6.49 13.09
C ALA A 90 -1.79 -6.61 11.76
N ARG A 91 -2.19 -5.49 11.16
CA ARG A 91 -3.00 -5.45 9.93
C ARG A 91 -2.29 -4.72 8.78
N THR A 92 -2.05 -3.44 8.93
CA THR A 92 -1.61 -2.61 7.79
C THR A 92 -0.56 -1.56 8.14
N SER A 93 -0.32 -1.29 9.43
CA SER A 93 0.46 -0.14 9.86
C SER A 93 1.84 -0.53 10.40
N SER A 94 2.75 0.44 10.46
CA SER A 94 4.08 0.30 11.06
C SER A 94 4.29 1.40 12.11
N LEU A 95 3.36 1.52 13.06
CA LEU A 95 3.39 2.54 14.11
C LEU A 95 4.38 2.21 15.22
N ALA A 96 5.04 3.23 15.77
CA ALA A 96 5.66 3.12 17.09
C ALA A 96 4.58 2.78 18.12
N VAL A 97 4.84 1.79 18.98
CA VAL A 97 3.91 1.40 20.05
C VAL A 97 4.31 2.12 21.34
N ASP A 98 4.24 3.44 21.28
CA ASP A 98 4.64 4.35 22.36
C ASP A 98 3.50 4.66 23.35
N GLY A 99 2.27 4.38 22.97
CA GLY A 99 1.08 4.70 23.73
C GLY A 99 0.68 6.17 23.63
N VAL A 100 1.08 6.86 22.57
CA VAL A 100 0.67 8.24 22.26
C VAL A 100 -0.20 8.23 21.01
N PHE A 101 -1.44 8.71 21.15
CA PHE A 101 -2.33 8.86 20.00
C PHE A 101 -2.01 10.20 19.29
N GLY A 102 -0.92 10.20 18.55
CA GLY A 102 -0.47 11.32 17.75
C GLY A 102 -1.04 11.30 16.33
N PRO A 103 -0.58 12.24 15.46
CA PRO A 103 -1.07 12.34 14.08
C PRO A 103 -0.91 11.04 13.26
N GLN A 104 0.18 10.32 13.43
CA GLN A 104 0.41 9.04 12.72
C GLN A 104 -0.59 7.96 13.15
N THR A 105 -0.88 7.86 14.46
CA THR A 105 -1.91 6.93 14.95
C THR A 105 -3.29 7.32 14.43
N ALA A 106 -3.63 8.63 14.44
CA ALA A 106 -4.89 9.13 13.90
C ALA A 106 -5.06 8.80 12.41
N LEU A 107 -3.99 8.97 11.62
CA LEU A 107 -3.97 8.64 10.21
C LEU A 107 -4.19 7.14 9.97
N ALA A 108 -3.48 6.29 10.70
CA ALA A 108 -3.62 4.84 10.61
C ALA A 108 -5.03 4.37 11.01
N VAL A 109 -5.64 5.00 12.02
CA VAL A 109 -7.05 4.73 12.38
C VAL A 109 -8.00 5.10 11.26
N ARG A 110 -7.85 6.27 10.64
CA ARG A 110 -8.69 6.70 9.52
C ARG A 110 -8.53 5.77 8.31
N GLY A 111 -7.30 5.39 7.97
CA GLY A 111 -7.05 4.42 6.91
C GLY A 111 -7.70 3.05 7.20
N PHE A 112 -7.62 2.59 8.44
CA PHE A 112 -8.30 1.37 8.87
C PHE A 112 -9.84 1.50 8.81
N GLN A 113 -10.39 2.62 9.26
CA GLN A 113 -11.83 2.90 9.19
C GLN A 113 -12.32 2.89 7.75
N GLN A 114 -11.62 3.53 6.85
CA GLN A 114 -11.93 3.55 5.42
C GLN A 114 -11.92 2.14 4.82
N ALA A 115 -10.85 1.38 5.06
CA ALA A 115 -10.71 0.02 4.54
C ALA A 115 -11.79 -0.95 5.04
N ASN A 116 -12.45 -0.62 6.15
CA ASN A 116 -13.50 -1.43 6.75
C ASN A 116 -14.91 -0.82 6.63
N GLY A 117 -15.10 0.22 5.80
CA GLY A 117 -16.40 0.86 5.58
C GLY A 117 -16.99 1.53 6.82
N LEU A 118 -16.15 2.00 7.75
CA LEU A 118 -16.55 2.67 8.99
C LEU A 118 -16.59 4.19 8.80
N LEU A 119 -17.22 4.89 9.75
CA LEU A 119 -17.11 6.35 9.84
C LEU A 119 -15.65 6.76 10.01
N ILE A 120 -15.13 7.61 9.10
CA ILE A 120 -13.72 8.02 9.05
C ILE A 120 -13.50 9.26 9.92
N ASP A 121 -13.68 9.12 11.23
CA ASP A 121 -13.55 10.21 12.20
C ASP A 121 -12.17 10.25 12.89
N GLY A 122 -11.38 9.19 12.74
CA GLY A 122 -10.09 9.03 13.43
C GLY A 122 -10.23 8.72 14.91
N ILE A 123 -11.41 8.29 15.36
CA ILE A 123 -11.71 7.94 16.76
C ILE A 123 -11.96 6.42 16.86
N VAL A 124 -11.30 5.76 17.79
CA VAL A 124 -11.53 4.35 18.05
C VAL A 124 -12.64 4.18 19.05
N GLY A 125 -13.88 4.21 18.55
CA GLY A 125 -15.10 3.90 19.28
C GLY A 125 -15.50 2.43 19.13
N PRO A 126 -16.70 2.03 19.62
CA PRO A 126 -17.13 0.63 19.65
C PRO A 126 -17.06 -0.10 18.30
N ASN A 127 -17.51 0.54 17.22
CA ASN A 127 -17.48 -0.06 15.88
C ASN A 127 -16.04 -0.24 15.37
N THR A 128 -15.16 0.73 15.62
CA THR A 128 -13.75 0.65 15.24
C THR A 128 -13.03 -0.43 16.07
N TRP A 129 -13.29 -0.52 17.39
CA TRP A 129 -12.77 -1.61 18.22
C TRP A 129 -13.22 -2.98 17.75
N TYR A 130 -14.52 -3.12 17.45
CA TYR A 130 -15.07 -4.36 16.92
C TYR A 130 -14.33 -4.79 15.65
N ALA A 131 -14.21 -3.90 14.67
CA ALA A 131 -13.46 -4.16 13.46
C ALA A 131 -11.98 -4.49 13.75
N LEU A 132 -11.33 -3.76 14.67
CA LEU A 132 -9.94 -4.02 15.07
C LEU A 132 -9.71 -5.42 15.65
N VAL A 133 -10.69 -6.03 16.32
CA VAL A 133 -10.51 -7.35 16.93
C VAL A 133 -11.10 -8.50 16.09
N THR A 134 -11.93 -8.19 15.09
CA THR A 134 -12.59 -9.18 14.21
C THR A 134 -12.01 -9.23 12.80
N ALA A 135 -11.50 -8.10 12.27
CA ALA A 135 -10.89 -8.08 10.95
C ALA A 135 -9.70 -9.08 10.88
N PRO A 136 -9.48 -9.73 9.75
CA PRO A 136 -8.37 -10.63 9.57
C PRO A 136 -7.05 -10.00 10.00
N LEU A 137 -6.19 -10.76 10.68
CA LEU A 137 -4.82 -10.35 10.94
C LEU A 137 -4.04 -10.55 9.62
N VAL A 138 -4.06 -9.55 8.80
CA VAL A 138 -3.16 -9.46 7.66
C VAL A 138 -1.92 -8.77 8.22
N GLY A 139 -0.82 -9.50 8.34
CA GLY A 139 0.46 -8.91 8.74
C GLY A 139 0.83 -7.76 7.78
N PRO A 140 1.80 -6.90 8.14
CA PRO A 140 2.24 -5.85 7.23
C PRO A 140 2.53 -6.48 5.86
N THR A 141 1.92 -5.93 4.83
CA THR A 141 2.12 -6.41 3.48
C THR A 141 3.60 -6.33 3.13
N ILE A 142 4.18 -7.44 2.72
CA ILE A 142 5.55 -7.52 2.26
C ILE A 142 5.50 -7.64 0.75
N ARG A 143 6.03 -6.64 0.07
CA ARG A 143 6.20 -6.66 -1.39
C ARG A 143 7.46 -7.45 -1.71
N ARG A 144 7.32 -8.47 -2.57
CA ARG A 144 8.41 -9.39 -2.95
C ARG A 144 8.66 -9.33 -4.44
N ASN A 145 9.80 -9.84 -4.87
CA ASN A 145 10.00 -10.12 -6.29
C ASN A 145 8.90 -11.09 -6.78
N ILE A 146 8.13 -10.65 -7.79
CA ILE A 146 6.97 -11.41 -8.30
C ILE A 146 7.37 -12.79 -8.86
N ALA A 147 8.60 -12.96 -9.34
CA ALA A 147 9.09 -14.25 -9.79
C ALA A 147 9.35 -15.22 -8.64
N LYS A 148 9.71 -14.72 -7.45
CA LYS A 148 10.06 -15.53 -6.27
C LYS A 148 8.85 -15.92 -5.40
N VAL A 149 7.66 -15.35 -5.62
CA VAL A 149 6.46 -15.73 -4.86
C VAL A 149 5.83 -17.01 -5.45
N SER A 150 5.00 -17.68 -4.66
CA SER A 150 4.31 -18.90 -5.11
C SER A 150 3.37 -18.64 -6.30
N PRO A 151 3.09 -19.64 -7.15
CA PRO A 151 2.08 -19.51 -8.20
C PRO A 151 0.71 -19.09 -7.67
N ALA A 152 0.33 -19.55 -6.49
CA ALA A 152 -0.94 -19.18 -5.85
C ALA A 152 -0.97 -17.69 -5.50
N GLU A 153 0.13 -17.13 -5.02
CA GLU A 153 0.26 -15.72 -4.68
C GLU A 153 0.26 -14.83 -5.94
N ARG A 154 0.95 -15.26 -7.02
CA ARG A 154 0.85 -14.59 -8.33
C ARG A 154 -0.57 -14.58 -8.87
N ASN A 155 -1.27 -15.72 -8.79
CA ASN A 155 -2.64 -15.84 -9.27
C ASN A 155 -3.59 -14.94 -8.49
N LYS A 156 -3.44 -14.84 -7.16
CA LYS A 156 -4.24 -13.89 -6.35
C LYS A 156 -4.06 -12.45 -6.81
N LEU A 157 -2.82 -12.03 -7.08
CA LEU A 157 -2.56 -10.67 -7.58
C LEU A 157 -3.22 -10.47 -8.95
N ARG A 158 -3.04 -11.40 -9.89
CA ARG A 158 -3.71 -11.36 -11.20
C ARG A 158 -5.23 -11.26 -11.06
N ASP A 159 -5.84 -12.14 -10.26
CA ASP A 159 -7.29 -12.20 -10.10
C ASP A 159 -7.85 -10.92 -9.48
N ALA A 160 -7.11 -10.32 -8.54
CA ALA A 160 -7.46 -9.03 -7.98
C ALA A 160 -7.36 -7.90 -9.01
N ILE A 161 -6.34 -7.88 -9.86
CA ILE A 161 -6.18 -6.91 -10.95
C ILE A 161 -7.36 -7.03 -11.93
N VAL A 162 -7.68 -8.25 -12.38
CA VAL A 162 -8.81 -8.51 -13.29
C VAL A 162 -10.15 -8.09 -12.66
N GLU A 163 -10.32 -8.28 -11.36
CA GLU A 163 -11.53 -7.86 -10.67
C GLU A 163 -11.63 -6.32 -10.56
N LEU A 164 -10.52 -5.59 -10.44
CA LEU A 164 -10.53 -4.13 -10.44
C LEU A 164 -11.00 -3.54 -11.77
N ASP A 165 -10.73 -4.23 -12.88
CA ASP A 165 -11.24 -3.81 -14.20
C ASP A 165 -12.77 -3.99 -14.31
N ARG A 166 -13.33 -4.97 -13.62
CA ARG A 166 -14.78 -5.22 -13.59
C ARG A 166 -15.56 -4.29 -12.69
N ARG A 167 -14.91 -3.69 -11.68
CA ARG A 167 -15.52 -2.74 -10.76
C ARG A 167 -15.46 -1.35 -11.32
N THR A 168 -16.58 -0.63 -11.29
CA THR A 168 -16.67 0.73 -11.83
C THR A 168 -16.96 1.76 -10.75
N TYR A 169 -16.43 2.95 -10.94
CA TYR A 169 -16.85 4.15 -10.24
C TYR A 169 -18.23 4.62 -10.74
N PRO A 170 -18.90 5.55 -10.03
CA PRO A 170 -20.20 6.06 -10.43
C PRO A 170 -20.23 6.72 -11.83
N ASP A 171 -19.08 7.15 -12.34
CA ASP A 171 -18.90 7.70 -13.68
C ASP A 171 -18.79 6.61 -14.77
N GLY A 172 -18.85 5.34 -14.40
CA GLY A 172 -18.78 4.20 -15.31
C GLY A 172 -17.35 3.76 -15.67
N VAL A 173 -16.33 4.46 -15.19
CA VAL A 173 -14.92 4.10 -15.43
C VAL A 173 -14.52 2.97 -14.47
N SER A 174 -13.78 1.97 -14.96
CA SER A 174 -13.31 0.90 -14.10
C SER A 174 -12.33 1.41 -13.03
N PHE A 175 -12.19 0.67 -11.93
CA PHE A 175 -11.19 1.01 -10.90
C PHE A 175 -9.77 0.93 -11.48
N TRP A 176 -9.57 0.05 -12.45
CA TRP A 176 -8.33 -0.07 -13.19
C TRP A 176 -8.09 1.14 -14.09
N ASP A 177 -9.00 1.43 -15.01
CA ASP A 177 -8.87 2.54 -15.97
C ASP A 177 -8.71 3.90 -15.29
N LYS A 178 -9.28 4.04 -14.08
CA LYS A 178 -9.11 5.26 -13.29
C LYS A 178 -7.66 5.53 -12.93
N GLN A 179 -6.82 4.49 -12.76
CA GLN A 179 -5.41 4.67 -12.45
C GLN A 179 -4.66 5.25 -13.65
N ASP A 180 -5.00 4.80 -14.85
CA ASP A 180 -4.44 5.36 -16.08
C ASP A 180 -4.86 6.83 -16.28
N GLN A 181 -6.14 7.15 -16.07
CA GLN A 181 -6.60 8.55 -16.08
C GLN A 181 -5.84 9.43 -15.07
N ILE A 182 -5.63 8.93 -13.85
CA ILE A 182 -4.89 9.63 -12.81
C ILE A 182 -3.46 9.91 -13.28
N HIS A 183 -2.80 8.91 -13.83
CA HIS A 183 -1.42 9.05 -14.29
C HIS A 183 -1.31 10.02 -15.48
N GLN A 184 -2.13 9.85 -16.50
CA GLN A 184 -2.13 10.73 -17.68
C GLN A 184 -2.37 12.21 -17.34
N ALA A 185 -3.24 12.48 -16.38
CA ALA A 185 -3.62 13.84 -16.03
C ALA A 185 -2.59 14.58 -15.19
N THR A 186 -1.63 13.89 -14.58
CA THR A 186 -0.80 14.50 -13.53
C THR A 186 0.62 14.81 -14.00
N HIS A 187 1.16 14.10 -14.98
CA HIS A 187 2.50 14.33 -15.59
C HIS A 187 3.64 14.55 -14.57
N VAL A 188 3.77 13.69 -13.57
CA VAL A 188 4.82 13.84 -12.54
C VAL A 188 6.08 13.08 -12.96
N HIS A 189 6.75 13.57 -14.00
CA HIS A 189 8.04 13.10 -14.46
C HIS A 189 9.05 14.25 -14.49
N GLY A 190 10.32 13.93 -14.42
CA GLY A 190 11.39 14.92 -14.52
C GLY A 190 11.52 15.86 -13.33
N GLY A 191 11.47 15.34 -12.10
CA GLY A 191 11.64 16.23 -10.97
C GLY A 191 11.46 15.60 -9.58
N PRO A 192 11.61 16.41 -8.51
CA PRO A 192 11.73 15.92 -7.14
C PRO A 192 10.52 15.13 -6.64
N ALA A 193 9.34 15.36 -7.21
CA ALA A 193 8.11 14.65 -6.81
C ALA A 193 7.91 13.32 -7.55
N PHE A 194 8.74 12.94 -8.52
CA PHE A 194 8.57 11.72 -9.32
C PHE A 194 8.39 10.49 -8.43
N ILE A 195 9.37 10.14 -7.61
CA ILE A 195 9.30 8.92 -6.79
C ILE A 195 8.22 8.99 -5.70
N PRO A 196 8.11 10.06 -4.88
CA PRO A 196 7.09 10.14 -3.84
C PRO A 196 5.66 10.14 -4.39
N TRP A 197 5.41 10.75 -5.54
CA TRP A 197 4.10 10.70 -6.19
C TRP A 197 3.76 9.28 -6.66
N HIS A 198 4.70 8.59 -7.30
CA HIS A 198 4.51 7.21 -7.74
C HIS A 198 4.36 6.24 -6.56
N ARG A 199 5.04 6.49 -5.43
CA ARG A 199 4.78 5.75 -4.18
C ARG A 199 3.33 5.89 -3.72
N GLU A 200 2.78 7.10 -3.76
CA GLU A 200 1.37 7.29 -3.38
C GLU A 200 0.43 6.58 -4.35
N LEU A 201 0.67 6.65 -5.65
CA LEU A 201 -0.13 5.93 -6.65
C LEU A 201 -0.08 4.41 -6.41
N VAL A 202 1.10 3.85 -6.22
CA VAL A 202 1.33 2.43 -5.92
C VAL A 202 0.64 2.01 -4.62
N ASN A 203 0.71 2.82 -3.57
CA ASN A 203 0.06 2.55 -2.29
C ASN A 203 -1.47 2.56 -2.40
N ARG A 204 -2.03 3.51 -3.16
CA ARG A 204 -3.49 3.59 -3.41
C ARG A 204 -3.97 2.42 -4.25
N TYR A 205 -3.21 2.04 -5.25
CA TYR A 205 -3.53 0.86 -6.06
C TYR A 205 -3.50 -0.42 -5.23
N GLU A 206 -2.49 -0.62 -4.40
CA GLU A 206 -2.45 -1.75 -3.47
C GLU A 206 -3.65 -1.76 -2.51
N ALA A 207 -4.10 -0.59 -2.06
CA ALA A 207 -5.31 -0.48 -1.23
C ALA A 207 -6.58 -0.90 -1.98
N LEU A 208 -6.68 -0.63 -3.29
CA LEU A 208 -7.78 -1.13 -4.14
C LEU A 208 -7.71 -2.65 -4.30
N LEU A 209 -6.53 -3.22 -4.57
CA LEU A 209 -6.33 -4.67 -4.64
C LEU A 209 -6.77 -5.36 -3.35
N LYS A 210 -6.49 -4.77 -2.20
CA LYS A 210 -6.90 -5.28 -0.88
C LYS A 210 -8.40 -5.20 -0.61
N GLN A 211 -9.15 -4.38 -1.33
CA GLN A 211 -10.61 -4.41 -1.30
C GLN A 211 -11.17 -5.64 -2.03
N VAL A 212 -10.39 -6.25 -2.91
CA VAL A 212 -10.74 -7.52 -3.58
C VAL A 212 -10.33 -8.69 -2.68
N ASP A 213 -9.07 -8.76 -2.31
CA ASP A 213 -8.52 -9.76 -1.38
C ASP A 213 -7.54 -9.08 -0.40
N PRO A 214 -7.87 -9.00 0.90
CA PRO A 214 -7.03 -8.31 1.89
C PRO A 214 -5.64 -8.95 2.08
N THR A 215 -5.40 -10.12 1.55
CA THR A 215 -4.11 -10.83 1.61
C THR A 215 -3.19 -10.53 0.44
N VAL A 216 -3.67 -9.82 -0.58
CA VAL A 216 -2.87 -9.47 -1.76
C VAL A 216 -1.82 -8.44 -1.42
N ALA A 217 -0.62 -8.65 -1.93
CA ALA A 217 0.46 -7.67 -1.96
C ALA A 217 0.72 -7.22 -3.41
N LEU A 218 1.03 -5.94 -3.59
CA LEU A 218 1.55 -5.47 -4.86
C LEU A 218 3.05 -5.76 -4.91
N HIS A 219 3.39 -6.88 -5.54
CA HIS A 219 4.76 -7.31 -5.72
C HIS A 219 5.51 -6.41 -6.72
N TYR A 220 6.83 -6.62 -6.88
CA TYR A 220 7.64 -5.88 -7.84
C TYR A 220 8.27 -6.81 -8.88
N TRP A 221 8.49 -6.31 -10.09
CA TRP A 221 9.35 -6.94 -11.08
C TRP A 221 10.79 -6.43 -10.88
N ASP A 222 11.71 -7.36 -10.69
CA ASP A 222 13.12 -7.07 -10.75
C ASP A 222 13.54 -6.82 -12.19
N TRP A 223 13.61 -5.57 -12.58
CA TRP A 223 13.87 -5.15 -13.95
C TRP A 223 15.27 -5.47 -14.48
N GLN A 224 16.16 -6.00 -13.66
CA GLN A 224 17.44 -6.55 -14.10
C GLN A 224 17.29 -7.95 -14.72
N THR A 225 16.10 -8.51 -14.71
CA THR A 225 15.78 -9.84 -15.22
C THR A 225 14.86 -9.77 -16.44
N ASP A 226 15.05 -10.70 -17.38
CA ASP A 226 14.07 -10.88 -18.45
C ASP A 226 12.74 -11.38 -17.85
N PRO A 227 11.63 -10.63 -18.00
CA PRO A 227 10.36 -11.04 -17.43
C PRO A 227 9.77 -12.34 -18.01
N ARG A 228 10.31 -12.82 -19.15
CA ARG A 228 9.95 -14.12 -19.75
C ARG A 228 10.69 -15.28 -19.10
N SER A 229 11.74 -15.01 -18.34
CA SER A 229 12.60 -16.04 -17.71
C SER A 229 13.20 -15.55 -16.38
N SER A 230 12.42 -14.83 -15.57
CA SER A 230 12.88 -14.29 -14.30
C SER A 230 13.22 -15.41 -13.31
N PRO A 231 14.39 -15.39 -12.65
CA PRO A 231 14.78 -16.41 -11.67
C PRO A 231 13.78 -16.50 -10.51
N ASP A 232 13.36 -17.74 -10.18
CA ASP A 232 12.39 -18.00 -9.10
C ASP A 232 13.04 -18.11 -7.70
N GLY A 233 14.36 -18.03 -7.63
CA GLY A 233 15.12 -18.18 -6.38
C GLY A 233 15.32 -19.63 -5.93
N ALA A 234 14.70 -20.60 -6.60
CA ALA A 234 14.83 -22.04 -6.31
C ALA A 234 15.64 -22.80 -7.37
N GLY A 235 16.27 -22.09 -8.31
CA GLY A 235 17.06 -22.64 -9.40
C GLY A 235 16.29 -22.82 -10.70
N GLY A 236 15.03 -22.40 -10.74
CA GLY A 236 14.17 -22.33 -11.92
C GLY A 236 13.97 -20.91 -12.43
N ALA A 237 13.07 -20.76 -13.40
CA ALA A 237 12.67 -19.47 -13.95
C ALA A 237 11.16 -19.41 -14.16
N VAL A 238 10.61 -18.22 -14.05
CA VAL A 238 9.19 -17.91 -14.23
C VAL A 238 9.01 -17.00 -15.43
N ASN A 239 8.11 -17.37 -16.33
CA ASN A 239 7.63 -16.47 -17.37
C ASN A 239 6.45 -15.64 -16.80
N LEU A 240 6.68 -14.34 -16.61
CA LEU A 240 5.65 -13.41 -16.14
C LEU A 240 4.64 -13.05 -17.26
N PHE A 241 4.96 -13.32 -18.50
CA PHE A 241 4.08 -13.12 -19.65
C PHE A 241 3.58 -14.46 -20.20
N SER A 242 2.69 -15.08 -19.45
CA SER A 242 2.05 -16.33 -19.84
C SER A 242 0.57 -16.11 -20.15
N THR A 243 0.10 -16.74 -21.24
CA THR A 243 -1.27 -16.63 -21.75
C THR A 243 -2.17 -17.76 -21.26
N GLY A 244 -3.49 -17.62 -21.50
CA GLY A 244 -4.49 -18.61 -21.11
C GLY A 244 -5.15 -18.29 -19.76
N ALA A 245 -6.21 -19.02 -19.42
CA ALA A 245 -7.01 -18.77 -18.22
C ALA A 245 -6.22 -18.84 -16.91
N VAL A 246 -5.11 -19.56 -16.88
CA VAL A 246 -4.18 -19.65 -15.74
C VAL A 246 -2.88 -18.89 -15.99
N GLY A 247 -2.78 -18.12 -17.08
CA GLY A 247 -1.67 -17.24 -17.37
C GLY A 247 -1.57 -16.10 -16.35
N PHE A 248 -0.42 -15.39 -16.32
CA PHE A 248 -0.25 -14.29 -15.36
C PHE A 248 -0.57 -12.93 -16.00
N MET A 249 0.23 -12.44 -16.93
CA MET A 249 0.07 -11.10 -17.52
C MET A 249 -0.11 -11.13 -19.05
N GLY A 250 -0.61 -12.22 -19.60
CA GLY A 250 -0.82 -12.35 -21.05
C GLY A 250 0.47 -12.46 -21.85
N SER A 251 0.44 -12.12 -23.15
CA SER A 251 1.57 -12.26 -24.07
C SER A 251 2.65 -11.19 -23.89
N ALA A 252 3.90 -11.57 -24.12
CA ALA A 252 5.06 -10.66 -24.16
C ALA A 252 5.17 -9.89 -25.49
N SER A 253 4.41 -10.27 -26.53
CA SER A 253 4.46 -9.63 -27.83
C SER A 253 3.07 -9.58 -28.49
N GLY A 254 2.83 -8.56 -29.26
CA GLY A 254 1.52 -8.30 -29.86
C GLY A 254 0.46 -7.95 -28.81
N ARG A 255 -0.76 -8.38 -29.02
CA ARG A 255 -1.85 -8.23 -28.06
C ARG A 255 -1.60 -9.10 -26.83
N ALA A 256 -1.86 -8.55 -25.63
CA ALA A 256 -1.63 -9.28 -24.38
C ALA A 256 -2.49 -10.55 -24.27
N GLY A 257 -3.76 -10.48 -24.66
CA GLY A 257 -4.68 -11.62 -24.60
C GLY A 257 -4.96 -12.10 -23.17
N PRO A 258 -5.60 -13.29 -22.99
CA PRO A 258 -5.94 -13.79 -21.66
C PRO A 258 -4.72 -13.89 -20.71
N PRO A 259 -4.87 -13.56 -19.43
CA PRO A 259 -6.11 -13.26 -18.70
C PRO A 259 -6.59 -11.82 -18.81
N LEU A 260 -5.98 -10.99 -19.64
CA LEU A 260 -6.24 -9.55 -19.74
C LEU A 260 -7.22 -9.18 -20.87
N ASP A 261 -7.95 -10.13 -21.43
CA ASP A 261 -8.92 -9.86 -22.53
C ASP A 261 -10.02 -8.86 -22.14
N GLY A 262 -10.38 -8.77 -20.86
CA GLY A 262 -11.35 -7.80 -20.36
C GLY A 262 -10.88 -6.36 -20.46
N PHE A 263 -9.57 -6.14 -20.35
CA PHE A 263 -8.92 -4.82 -20.45
C PHE A 263 -8.94 -4.21 -21.85
N ASP A 264 -9.19 -5.03 -22.86
CA ASP A 264 -9.30 -4.60 -24.26
C ASP A 264 -10.72 -4.12 -24.62
N ASN A 265 -11.70 -4.25 -23.75
CA ASN A 265 -13.08 -3.81 -23.99
C ASN A 265 -13.21 -2.27 -23.93
N GLY A 266 -12.08 -1.60 -24.10
CA GLY A 266 -11.86 -0.20 -24.07
C GLY A 266 -12.94 0.64 -24.69
N GLY A 267 -13.93 0.97 -23.88
CA GLY A 267 -14.58 2.22 -24.10
C GLY A 267 -13.54 3.31 -23.88
N SER A 268 -13.49 4.30 -24.77
CA SER A 268 -12.81 5.54 -24.42
C SER A 268 -13.37 5.99 -23.09
N PHE A 269 -12.50 6.30 -22.14
CA PHE A 269 -13.02 7.00 -20.98
C PHE A 269 -13.63 8.32 -21.48
N PRO A 270 -14.80 8.69 -21.03
CA PRO A 270 -15.25 10.04 -21.25
C PRO A 270 -14.18 10.99 -20.70
N GLY A 271 -13.42 11.63 -21.60
CA GLY A 271 -12.39 12.59 -21.24
C GLY A 271 -10.94 12.11 -21.20
N SER A 272 -10.61 10.86 -21.60
CA SER A 272 -9.19 10.51 -21.79
C SER A 272 -8.62 11.32 -22.95
N ARG A 273 -7.43 11.90 -22.71
CA ARG A 273 -6.73 12.72 -23.70
C ARG A 273 -5.31 12.20 -23.87
N ASP A 274 -4.78 12.36 -25.07
CA ASP A 274 -3.36 12.12 -25.32
C ASP A 274 -2.49 13.23 -24.68
N GLU A 275 -1.18 13.09 -24.81
CA GLU A 275 -0.18 14.04 -24.30
C GLU A 275 -0.31 15.45 -24.91
N THR A 276 -1.04 15.59 -26.03
CA THR A 276 -1.33 16.87 -26.69
C THR A 276 -2.69 17.43 -26.31
N GLY A 277 -3.46 16.70 -25.50
CA GLY A 277 -4.79 17.10 -25.03
C GLY A 277 -5.94 16.71 -25.95
N ASN A 278 -5.68 15.92 -27.01
CA ASN A 278 -6.73 15.42 -27.91
C ASN A 278 -7.46 14.23 -27.30
N PRO A 279 -8.77 14.04 -27.56
CA PRO A 279 -9.48 12.84 -27.16
C PRO A 279 -8.79 11.58 -27.72
N VAL A 280 -8.56 10.60 -26.87
CA VAL A 280 -8.03 9.29 -27.30
C VAL A 280 -9.20 8.44 -27.78
N ASP A 281 -9.12 7.98 -29.02
CA ASP A 281 -10.13 7.12 -29.63
C ASP A 281 -9.86 5.63 -29.28
N PRO A 282 -10.86 4.86 -28.84
CA PRO A 282 -10.70 3.42 -28.56
C PRO A 282 -10.80 2.54 -29.83
N PRO A 283 -10.49 1.23 -29.73
CA PRO A 283 -10.32 0.43 -28.53
C PRO A 283 -8.87 0.38 -28.10
N ARG A 284 -8.64 0.43 -26.78
CA ARG A 284 -7.32 0.21 -26.20
C ARG A 284 -7.06 -1.28 -26.11
N GLU A 285 -6.09 -1.76 -26.84
CA GLU A 285 -5.54 -3.09 -26.66
C GLU A 285 -4.22 -2.97 -25.91
N ILE A 286 -4.07 -3.75 -24.85
CA ILE A 286 -2.74 -3.89 -24.24
C ILE A 286 -1.82 -4.58 -25.22
N ARG A 287 -0.84 -3.84 -25.73
CA ARG A 287 0.16 -4.31 -26.69
C ARG A 287 1.56 -4.26 -26.10
N ARG A 288 2.36 -5.24 -26.44
CA ARG A 288 3.75 -5.36 -26.02
C ARG A 288 4.65 -5.74 -27.18
N ASN A 289 5.89 -5.28 -27.09
CA ASN A 289 6.93 -5.58 -28.09
C ASN A 289 8.31 -5.63 -27.40
N LEU A 290 8.45 -6.57 -26.43
CA LEU A 290 9.62 -6.64 -25.59
C LEU A 290 10.91 -6.84 -26.39
N GLY A 291 11.93 -6.09 -26.01
CA GLY A 291 13.31 -6.30 -26.47
C GLY A 291 13.84 -7.69 -26.12
N PRO A 292 14.94 -8.13 -26.72
CA PRO A 292 15.57 -9.41 -26.41
C PRO A 292 16.28 -9.34 -25.04
N GLY A 293 16.26 -10.46 -24.30
CA GLY A 293 16.94 -10.58 -23.00
C GLY A 293 16.36 -9.68 -21.90
N ALA A 294 17.17 -9.41 -20.88
CA ALA A 294 16.85 -8.45 -19.83
C ALA A 294 17.09 -7.01 -20.29
N PRO A 295 16.42 -6.00 -19.70
CA PRO A 295 16.79 -4.61 -19.90
C PRO A 295 18.25 -4.37 -19.54
N ALA A 296 18.94 -3.51 -20.33
CA ALA A 296 20.31 -3.09 -20.02
C ALA A 296 20.29 -1.97 -18.97
N LEU A 297 20.19 -2.34 -17.70
CA LEU A 297 20.06 -1.44 -16.56
C LEU A 297 21.20 -1.63 -15.56
N ASP A 298 21.57 -0.53 -14.90
CA ASP A 298 22.49 -0.57 -13.78
C ASP A 298 21.96 -1.40 -12.63
N SER A 299 22.90 -1.97 -11.85
CA SER A 299 22.53 -2.74 -10.66
C SER A 299 21.90 -1.85 -9.59
N ASP A 300 21.07 -2.43 -8.73
CA ASP A 300 20.55 -1.75 -7.53
C ASP A 300 21.68 -1.03 -6.77
N ALA A 301 22.81 -1.70 -6.58
CA ALA A 301 23.94 -1.15 -5.86
C ALA A 301 24.51 0.11 -6.55
N THR A 302 24.59 0.11 -7.88
CA THR A 302 25.04 1.27 -8.67
C THR A 302 24.08 2.43 -8.53
N LEU A 303 22.77 2.18 -8.73
CA LEU A 303 21.72 3.21 -8.65
C LEU A 303 21.67 3.85 -7.25
N LEU A 304 21.72 3.03 -6.20
CA LEU A 304 21.64 3.51 -4.82
C LEU A 304 22.91 4.20 -4.33
N ALA A 305 24.02 4.00 -5.01
CA ALA A 305 25.30 4.67 -4.71
C ALA A 305 25.47 6.03 -5.40
N ALA A 306 24.54 6.46 -6.25
CA ALA A 306 24.66 7.67 -7.08
C ALA A 306 24.97 8.93 -6.26
N GLY A 307 24.39 9.09 -5.08
CA GLY A 307 24.67 10.24 -4.20
C GLY A 307 25.77 10.01 -3.16
N ASN A 308 26.49 8.88 -3.20
CA ASN A 308 27.48 8.56 -2.16
C ASN A 308 28.66 9.52 -2.20
N GLY A 309 29.06 9.99 -1.01
CA GLY A 309 30.15 10.95 -0.86
C GLY A 309 29.76 12.41 -1.03
N LEU A 310 28.55 12.69 -1.43
CA LEU A 310 28.00 14.05 -1.49
C LEU A 310 27.42 14.48 -0.12
N PRO A 311 27.33 15.81 0.13
CA PRO A 311 26.56 16.31 1.26
C PRO A 311 25.14 15.77 1.28
N GLU A 312 24.56 15.53 2.46
CA GLU A 312 23.18 15.01 2.61
C GLU A 312 22.16 15.75 1.72
N ALA A 313 22.29 17.07 1.65
CA ALA A 313 21.37 17.92 0.90
C ALA A 313 21.33 17.64 -0.62
N GLN A 314 22.38 17.04 -1.17
CA GLN A 314 22.49 16.74 -2.61
C GLN A 314 22.22 15.27 -2.94
N GLN A 315 22.25 14.36 -1.96
CA GLN A 315 22.14 12.92 -2.21
C GLN A 315 20.80 12.51 -2.81
N TRP A 316 19.71 13.17 -2.42
CA TRP A 316 18.38 12.86 -2.94
C TRP A 316 18.29 13.08 -4.44
N GLN A 317 18.75 14.22 -4.93
CA GLN A 317 18.67 14.54 -6.35
C GLN A 317 19.37 13.48 -7.20
N GLU A 318 20.60 13.11 -6.85
CA GLU A 318 21.41 12.15 -7.60
C GLU A 318 20.75 10.76 -7.64
N VAL A 319 20.29 10.27 -6.49
CA VAL A 319 19.64 8.96 -6.42
C VAL A 319 18.29 8.97 -7.15
N ARG A 320 17.51 10.04 -7.02
CA ARG A 320 16.24 10.19 -7.72
C ARG A 320 16.45 10.16 -9.23
N GLU A 321 17.41 10.93 -9.73
CA GLU A 321 17.74 10.97 -11.17
C GLU A 321 18.20 9.62 -11.69
N ALA A 322 19.09 8.94 -10.97
CA ALA A 322 19.55 7.61 -11.34
C ALA A 322 18.40 6.57 -11.40
N ILE A 323 17.46 6.61 -10.43
CA ILE A 323 16.31 5.73 -10.42
C ILE A 323 15.34 6.09 -11.56
N GLU A 324 15.12 7.38 -11.84
CA GLU A 324 14.23 7.84 -12.90
C GLU A 324 14.77 7.48 -14.30
N ASP A 325 16.08 7.60 -14.53
CA ASP A 325 16.72 7.19 -15.78
C ASP A 325 16.61 5.67 -16.00
N ALA A 326 16.82 4.89 -14.95
CA ALA A 326 16.61 3.44 -15.00
C ALA A 326 15.14 3.08 -15.28
N HIS A 327 14.19 3.78 -14.68
CA HIS A 327 12.76 3.65 -14.93
C HIS A 327 12.43 3.95 -16.40
N ASN A 328 12.92 5.05 -16.95
CA ASN A 328 12.70 5.42 -18.36
C ASN A 328 13.28 4.35 -19.31
N THR A 329 14.45 3.79 -18.98
CA THR A 329 15.04 2.68 -19.72
C THR A 329 14.18 1.41 -19.64
N ALA A 330 13.61 1.11 -18.47
CA ALA A 330 12.69 0.00 -18.30
C ALA A 330 11.41 0.14 -19.14
N HIS A 331 10.88 1.35 -19.29
CA HIS A 331 9.77 1.63 -20.21
C HIS A 331 10.15 1.37 -21.66
N THR A 332 11.33 1.85 -22.10
CA THR A 332 11.78 1.69 -23.51
C THR A 332 12.07 0.25 -23.87
N TYR A 333 12.43 -0.61 -22.91
CA TYR A 333 12.61 -2.05 -23.10
C TYR A 333 11.35 -2.73 -23.65
N PHE A 334 10.16 -2.25 -23.34
CA PHE A 334 8.91 -2.79 -23.87
C PHE A 334 8.70 -2.48 -25.36
N GLY A 335 9.55 -1.66 -25.97
CA GLY A 335 9.61 -1.40 -27.40
C GLY A 335 8.52 -0.46 -27.93
N VAL A 336 8.85 0.18 -29.04
CA VAL A 336 7.93 1.11 -29.74
C VAL A 336 6.62 0.41 -30.10
N GLY A 337 5.51 1.07 -29.80
CA GLY A 337 4.15 0.57 -30.08
C GLY A 337 3.58 -0.32 -28.98
N SER A 338 4.31 -0.52 -27.86
CA SER A 338 3.73 -1.15 -26.67
C SER A 338 3.04 -0.11 -25.78
N SER A 339 2.03 -0.56 -25.01
CA SER A 339 1.31 0.28 -24.06
C SER A 339 2.24 0.86 -22.97
N ILE A 340 3.24 0.11 -22.53
CA ILE A 340 4.20 0.55 -21.50
C ILE A 340 5.27 1.51 -22.04
N PHE A 341 5.56 1.51 -23.35
CA PHE A 341 6.64 2.29 -23.94
C PHE A 341 6.47 3.79 -23.72
N ASN A 342 5.25 4.30 -23.86
CA ASN A 342 4.95 5.71 -23.60
C ASN A 342 4.69 5.92 -22.10
N PRO A 343 5.57 6.62 -21.36
CA PRO A 343 5.40 6.80 -19.92
C PRO A 343 4.05 7.38 -19.51
N HIS A 344 3.46 8.28 -20.35
CA HIS A 344 2.18 8.91 -20.04
C HIS A 344 0.98 7.96 -20.16
N ARG A 345 1.08 6.94 -21.02
CA ARG A 345 0.00 5.97 -21.29
C ARG A 345 0.28 4.59 -20.69
N SER A 346 1.38 4.44 -19.99
CA SER A 346 1.90 3.14 -19.56
C SER A 346 0.97 2.40 -18.59
N PHE A 347 0.12 3.11 -17.88
CA PHE A 347 -0.84 2.53 -16.96
C PHE A 347 -2.06 1.88 -17.64
N GLU A 348 -2.10 1.86 -18.98
CA GLU A 348 -2.97 0.96 -19.75
C GLU A 348 -2.59 -0.52 -19.53
N ASP A 349 -1.35 -0.81 -19.19
CA ASP A 349 -0.85 -2.16 -18.99
C ASP A 349 -0.61 -2.44 -17.49
N PRO A 350 -1.29 -3.43 -16.89
CA PRO A 350 -1.15 -3.71 -15.46
C PRO A 350 0.27 -4.08 -15.01
N PHE A 351 1.12 -4.54 -15.91
CA PHE A 351 2.52 -4.82 -15.60
C PHE A 351 3.28 -3.59 -15.11
N VAL A 352 2.85 -2.40 -15.50
CA VAL A 352 3.46 -1.13 -15.09
C VAL A 352 3.51 -0.94 -13.58
N PHE A 353 2.51 -1.45 -12.85
CA PHE A 353 2.53 -1.38 -11.39
C PHE A 353 3.63 -2.23 -10.75
N LEU A 354 4.00 -3.35 -11.38
CA LEU A 354 5.14 -4.15 -10.91
C LEU A 354 6.47 -3.42 -11.16
N LEU A 355 6.56 -2.67 -12.26
CA LEU A 355 7.69 -1.80 -12.58
C LEU A 355 7.81 -0.66 -11.56
N HIS A 356 6.72 0.08 -11.33
CA HIS A 356 6.71 1.20 -10.38
C HIS A 356 6.85 0.75 -8.91
N SER A 357 6.38 -0.47 -8.57
CA SER A 357 6.68 -1.07 -7.28
C SER A 357 8.19 -1.31 -7.10
N ASN A 358 8.95 -1.56 -8.19
CA ASN A 358 10.40 -1.64 -8.12
C ASN A 358 11.07 -0.26 -7.94
N VAL A 359 10.55 0.78 -8.57
CA VAL A 359 10.98 2.17 -8.30
C VAL A 359 10.86 2.49 -6.81
N ASP A 360 9.69 2.19 -6.24
CA ASP A 360 9.44 2.40 -4.81
C ASP A 360 10.33 1.53 -3.91
N ARG A 361 10.62 0.27 -4.33
CA ARG A 361 11.56 -0.62 -3.63
C ARG A 361 12.96 -0.02 -3.55
N LEU A 362 13.46 0.52 -4.64
CA LEU A 362 14.79 1.13 -4.67
C LEU A 362 14.86 2.33 -3.72
N TRP A 363 13.85 3.20 -3.76
CA TRP A 363 13.79 4.29 -2.79
C TRP A 363 13.71 3.79 -1.34
N ALA A 364 12.90 2.76 -1.08
CA ALA A 364 12.79 2.14 0.25
C ALA A 364 14.13 1.55 0.74
N LYS A 365 14.91 0.95 -0.16
CA LYS A 365 16.27 0.44 0.15
C LYS A 365 17.22 1.59 0.50
N TRP A 366 17.23 2.65 -0.32
CA TRP A 366 18.05 3.84 -0.05
C TRP A 366 17.68 4.48 1.29
N GLN A 367 16.38 4.61 1.59
CA GLN A 367 15.93 5.18 2.85
C GLN A 367 16.33 4.37 4.09
N ARG A 368 16.44 3.05 3.95
CA ARG A 368 16.74 2.12 5.06
C ARG A 368 18.21 1.72 5.15
N GLU A 369 19.07 2.36 4.42
CA GLU A 369 20.51 2.10 4.52
C GLU A 369 20.99 2.38 5.94
N PRO A 370 21.69 1.42 6.57
CA PRO A 370 22.17 1.58 7.94
C PRO A 370 23.06 2.81 8.11
N GLY A 371 22.80 3.59 9.16
CA GLY A 371 23.53 4.83 9.44
C GLY A 371 23.01 6.07 8.67
N GLN A 372 21.90 5.93 7.94
CA GLN A 372 21.29 6.99 7.15
C GLN A 372 19.85 7.32 7.62
N GLU A 373 19.60 7.28 8.93
CA GLU A 373 18.26 7.46 9.51
C GLU A 373 17.63 8.81 9.14
N TRP A 374 18.42 9.80 8.75
CA TRP A 374 17.93 11.08 8.26
C TRP A 374 17.10 10.96 6.98
N ARG A 375 17.28 9.89 6.19
CA ARG A 375 16.49 9.61 4.97
C ARG A 375 15.05 9.21 5.26
N LEU A 376 14.70 9.00 6.54
CA LEU A 376 13.34 8.79 7.03
C LEU A 376 12.73 10.05 7.66
N ASP A 377 13.47 11.16 7.71
CA ASP A 377 12.99 12.42 8.24
C ASP A 377 12.35 13.25 7.11
N PRO A 378 11.03 13.55 7.17
CA PRO A 378 10.34 14.34 6.17
C PRO A 378 10.90 15.74 5.93
N THR A 379 11.65 16.27 6.89
CA THR A 379 12.28 17.60 6.77
C THR A 379 13.64 17.57 6.12
N ARG A 380 14.26 16.39 5.99
CA ARG A 380 15.64 16.21 5.51
C ARG A 380 15.76 15.38 4.24
N VAL A 381 14.91 14.38 4.05
CA VAL A 381 15.00 13.35 2.99
C VAL A 381 15.15 13.93 1.57
N TYR A 382 14.55 15.08 1.30
CA TYR A 382 14.57 15.72 -0.02
C TYR A 382 15.71 16.74 -0.19
N GLY A 383 16.57 16.91 0.81
CA GLY A 383 17.73 17.80 0.75
C GLY A 383 17.42 19.17 0.18
N ASP A 384 18.24 19.64 -0.78
CA ASP A 384 18.10 20.95 -1.44
C ASP A 384 16.77 21.08 -2.22
N GLU A 385 16.22 19.97 -2.73
CA GLU A 385 14.91 19.95 -3.40
C GLU A 385 13.71 20.05 -2.42
N GLY A 386 13.96 19.97 -1.11
CA GLY A 386 12.90 19.97 -0.09
C GLY A 386 12.08 21.26 0.00
N THR A 387 12.47 22.32 -0.69
CA THR A 387 11.73 23.60 -0.80
C THR A 387 11.02 23.76 -2.15
N ASP A 388 11.17 22.80 -3.06
CA ASP A 388 10.49 22.82 -4.36
C ASP A 388 8.96 22.78 -4.15
N PRO A 389 8.17 23.62 -4.86
CA PRO A 389 6.71 23.60 -4.79
C PRO A 389 6.12 22.21 -5.00
N ARG A 390 6.68 21.39 -5.90
CA ARG A 390 6.22 20.03 -6.18
C ARG A 390 6.37 19.07 -4.97
N ILE A 391 7.27 19.39 -4.02
CA ILE A 391 7.43 18.67 -2.76
C ILE A 391 6.47 19.18 -1.68
N LEU A 392 6.22 20.51 -1.68
CA LEU A 392 5.47 21.18 -0.62
C LEU A 392 3.95 21.21 -0.89
N GLU A 393 3.55 21.27 -2.14
CA GLU A 393 2.16 21.31 -2.54
C GLU A 393 1.52 19.91 -2.41
N ASN A 394 0.20 19.92 -2.24
CA ASN A 394 -0.54 18.68 -2.18
C ASN A 394 -0.55 17.98 -3.54
N MET A 395 -0.34 16.68 -3.51
CA MET A 395 -0.25 15.87 -4.72
C MET A 395 -1.58 15.81 -5.45
N GLU A 396 -1.56 16.26 -6.70
CA GLU A 396 -2.67 16.09 -7.63
C GLU A 396 -2.67 14.63 -8.19
N PRO A 397 -3.84 14.08 -8.58
CA PRO A 397 -5.17 14.72 -8.56
C PRO A 397 -5.90 14.61 -7.22
N TRP A 398 -5.30 14.03 -6.20
CA TRP A 398 -5.93 13.75 -4.90
C TRP A 398 -6.16 14.99 -4.03
N ALA A 399 -5.61 16.13 -4.43
CA ALA A 399 -5.84 17.41 -3.78
C ALA A 399 -7.25 18.00 -4.00
N GLY A 400 -8.10 17.34 -4.78
CA GLY A 400 -9.50 17.73 -4.97
C GLY A 400 -9.88 18.04 -6.38
N GLY A 401 -8.95 17.82 -7.32
CA GLY A 401 -9.17 18.08 -8.75
C GLY A 401 -9.26 19.57 -9.07
N THR A 402 -9.04 19.89 -10.34
CA THR A 402 -9.23 21.22 -10.88
C THR A 402 -10.43 21.22 -11.83
N GLY A 403 -10.85 22.37 -12.33
CA GLY A 403 -11.83 22.44 -13.40
C GLY A 403 -11.42 21.68 -14.67
N THR A 404 -10.13 21.40 -14.83
CA THR A 404 -9.56 20.56 -15.90
C THR A 404 -9.54 19.06 -15.56
N ARG A 405 -9.77 18.69 -14.31
CA ARG A 405 -9.74 17.31 -13.79
C ARG A 405 -10.94 17.00 -12.90
N PRO A 406 -12.19 17.30 -13.33
CA PRO A 406 -13.37 17.13 -12.50
C PRO A 406 -13.69 15.65 -12.19
N TRP A 407 -13.10 14.75 -12.93
CA TRP A 407 -13.22 13.30 -12.79
C TRP A 407 -12.23 12.72 -11.75
N ALA A 408 -11.21 13.48 -11.36
CA ALA A 408 -10.38 13.04 -10.23
C ALA A 408 -11.33 12.88 -9.04
N PRO A 409 -11.45 11.66 -8.47
CA PRO A 409 -12.38 11.47 -7.38
C PRO A 409 -12.07 12.52 -6.33
N PRO A 410 -13.08 13.23 -5.80
CA PRO A 410 -12.89 14.07 -4.64
C PRO A 410 -12.43 13.12 -3.56
N ASP A 411 -11.13 12.91 -3.51
CA ASP A 411 -10.58 12.19 -2.41
C ASP A 411 -10.95 12.98 -1.17
N ASN A 412 -11.45 12.31 -0.16
CA ASN A 412 -11.70 12.92 1.10
C ASN A 412 -10.56 13.90 1.36
N GLN A 413 -10.84 15.18 1.53
CA GLN A 413 -9.82 16.21 1.81
C GLN A 413 -8.89 15.81 2.97
N GLN A 414 -9.30 14.81 3.76
CA GLN A 414 -8.54 14.18 4.82
C GLN A 414 -7.41 13.25 4.33
N GLN A 415 -7.34 12.92 3.04
CA GLN A 415 -6.29 12.09 2.43
C GLN A 415 -5.36 12.90 1.51
N VAL A 416 -5.52 14.21 1.48
CA VAL A 416 -4.62 15.07 0.74
C VAL A 416 -3.24 15.09 1.40
N LYS A 417 -2.21 14.78 0.63
CA LYS A 417 -0.84 14.63 1.09
C LYS A 417 0.09 15.39 0.17
N ASN A 418 1.14 15.96 0.75
CA ASN A 418 2.33 16.37 -0.01
C ASN A 418 3.43 15.31 0.13
N CYS A 419 4.54 15.50 -0.56
CA CYS A 419 5.66 14.55 -0.53
C CYS A 419 6.27 14.38 0.89
N LYS A 420 6.17 15.38 1.75
CA LYS A 420 6.66 15.32 3.15
C LYS A 420 5.70 14.64 4.11
N HIS A 421 4.53 14.18 3.64
CA HIS A 421 3.61 13.48 4.52
C HIS A 421 4.27 12.20 5.06
N PRO A 422 4.17 11.91 6.38
CA PRO A 422 4.84 10.75 6.98
C PRO A 422 4.54 9.41 6.29
N SER A 423 3.32 9.19 5.80
CA SER A 423 2.98 7.95 5.08
C SER A 423 3.58 7.86 3.68
N ILE A 424 4.15 8.94 3.16
CA ILE A 424 4.91 8.95 1.91
C ILE A 424 6.39 8.72 2.20
N VAL A 425 6.92 9.35 3.24
CA VAL A 425 8.34 9.19 3.60
C VAL A 425 8.60 7.81 4.24
N GLU A 426 7.65 7.26 5.01
CA GLU A 426 7.77 5.91 5.58
C GLU A 426 7.70 4.86 4.45
N PRO A 427 8.79 4.11 4.19
CA PRO A 427 8.79 3.15 3.11
C PRO A 427 7.98 1.90 3.43
N PRO A 428 7.24 1.35 2.45
CA PRO A 428 6.65 0.02 2.55
C PRO A 428 7.71 -1.06 2.81
N ARG A 429 7.28 -2.23 3.23
CA ARG A 429 8.19 -3.37 3.44
C ARG A 429 8.41 -4.11 2.14
N TYR A 430 9.66 -4.27 1.80
CA TYR A 430 10.14 -5.10 0.69
C TYR A 430 10.99 -6.25 1.21
N GLU A 431 10.91 -7.39 0.53
CA GLU A 431 11.78 -8.56 0.71
C GLU A 431 12.36 -8.91 -0.66
N ASP A 432 13.68 -9.01 -0.76
CA ASP A 432 14.43 -9.27 -2.01
C ASP A 432 14.49 -10.76 -2.37
#